data_02b7fa92dd9fdf90946a187d2b17ef89
#
_entry.id   02b7fa92dd9fdf90946a187d2b17ef89
#
_cell.length_a   1.000
_cell.length_b   1.000
_cell.length_c   1.000
_cell.angle_alpha   90.00
_cell.angle_beta   90.00
_cell.angle_gamma   90.00
#
_symmetry.space_group_name_H-M   'P 1'
#
loop_
_entity.id
_entity.type
_entity.pdbx_description
1 polymer ?
#
loop_
_entity_poly.entity_id
_entity_poly.type
_entity_poly.pdbx_seq_one_letter_code
_entity_poly.pdbx_strand_id
1 'polypeptide(L)'
;MDGSGKTTQLALLAKWLSASGHRVFVTEWNSSALVKAATRMGKKKNALTPMTFSLLHATDFADRLLYKIVPPLKAGMIVLADRYAYTAFARDVARGVDRQWVRDLYSFAVQPDLALYFRVPIEVSIERLLARRVKLKFYEAGMDMGWSTNPVESFRLFQGKVIEEYERLVDEYGLHVVNASRSITEQQHDVRHLVAAHLGETHDARTGTDE
;
A
#
# COMPACT_ATOMS: atom_id res chain seq x y z
N MET A 1 -3.71 4.56 -0.86
CA MET A 1 -4.27 5.41 0.21
C MET A 1 -5.01 4.54 1.22
N ASP A 2 -5.17 4.99 2.46
CA ASP A 2 -5.98 4.27 3.45
C ASP A 2 -7.48 4.40 3.07
N GLY A 3 -8.30 3.36 3.31
CA GLY A 3 -9.71 3.36 2.89
C GLY A 3 -9.96 3.05 1.39
N SER A 4 -8.93 2.82 0.59
CA SER A 4 -9.09 2.50 -0.84
C SER A 4 -9.58 1.07 -1.15
N GLY A 5 -9.70 0.19 -0.17
CA GLY A 5 -10.13 -1.20 -0.37
C GLY A 5 -9.03 -2.18 -0.84
N LYS A 6 -7.77 -1.73 -0.98
CA LYS A 6 -6.67 -2.55 -1.49
C LYS A 6 -6.50 -3.91 -0.79
N THR A 7 -6.63 -3.98 0.53
CA THR A 7 -6.49 -5.24 1.30
C THR A 7 -7.57 -6.26 0.92
N THR A 8 -8.80 -5.80 0.67
CA THR A 8 -9.90 -6.65 0.15
C THR A 8 -9.57 -7.18 -1.23
N GLN A 9 -9.11 -6.30 -2.13
CA GLN A 9 -8.73 -6.68 -3.50
C GLN A 9 -7.54 -7.65 -3.51
N LEU A 10 -6.56 -7.44 -2.64
CA LEU A 10 -5.41 -8.33 -2.51
C LEU A 10 -5.83 -9.72 -2.03
N ALA A 11 -6.73 -9.82 -1.04
CA ALA A 11 -7.24 -11.10 -0.55
C ALA A 11 -8.02 -11.87 -1.63
N LEU A 12 -8.86 -11.16 -2.40
CA LEU A 12 -9.60 -11.76 -3.53
C LEU A 12 -8.67 -12.20 -4.66
N LEU A 13 -7.64 -11.41 -4.97
CA LEU A 13 -6.62 -11.75 -5.95
C LEU A 13 -5.82 -12.98 -5.52
N ALA A 14 -5.40 -13.06 -4.26
CA ALA A 14 -4.68 -14.21 -3.72
C ALA A 14 -5.51 -15.50 -3.83
N LYS A 15 -6.81 -15.43 -3.49
CA LYS A 15 -7.72 -16.56 -3.61
C LYS A 15 -7.87 -17.00 -5.07
N TRP A 16 -8.04 -16.06 -6.00
CA TRP A 16 -8.17 -16.36 -7.42
C TRP A 16 -6.90 -17.02 -7.98
N LEU A 17 -5.73 -16.45 -7.75
CA LEU A 17 -4.45 -17.02 -8.21
C LEU A 17 -4.22 -18.42 -7.66
N SER A 18 -4.54 -18.66 -6.38
CA SER A 18 -4.42 -19.99 -5.77
C SER A 18 -5.39 -20.99 -6.41
N ALA A 19 -6.61 -20.58 -6.73
CA ALA A 19 -7.59 -21.43 -7.43
C ALA A 19 -7.17 -21.71 -8.88
N SER A 20 -6.39 -20.83 -9.50
CA SER A 20 -5.77 -21.02 -10.83
C SER A 20 -4.48 -21.88 -10.79
N GLY A 21 -4.11 -22.44 -9.63
CA GLY A 21 -2.96 -23.34 -9.49
C GLY A 21 -1.64 -22.65 -9.15
N HIS A 22 -1.60 -21.34 -8.97
CA HIS A 22 -0.39 -20.64 -8.58
C HIS A 22 -0.08 -20.80 -7.09
N ARG A 23 1.21 -20.87 -6.77
CA ARG A 23 1.69 -20.73 -5.39
C ARG A 23 1.80 -19.26 -5.03
N VAL A 24 1.02 -18.80 -4.05
CA VAL A 24 0.91 -17.39 -3.68
C VAL A 24 1.40 -17.17 -2.26
N PHE A 25 2.19 -16.12 -2.05
CA PHE A 25 2.60 -15.64 -0.74
C PHE A 25 2.13 -14.21 -0.55
N VAL A 26 1.46 -13.92 0.56
CA VAL A 26 0.95 -12.58 0.89
C VAL A 26 1.76 -12.01 2.03
N THR A 27 2.17 -10.75 1.90
CA THR A 27 2.93 -10.04 2.94
C THR A 27 2.43 -8.60 3.08
N GLU A 28 2.51 -8.07 4.30
CA GLU A 28 2.03 -6.73 4.64
C GLU A 28 3.10 -5.86 5.29
N TRP A 29 2.89 -4.55 5.26
CA TRP A 29 3.73 -3.55 5.89
C TRP A 29 3.65 -3.60 7.42
N ASN A 30 4.69 -3.13 8.13
CA ASN A 30 4.84 -3.17 9.59
C ASN A 30 4.81 -4.60 10.17
N SER A 31 5.47 -5.53 9.49
CA SER A 31 5.47 -6.95 9.86
C SER A 31 6.76 -7.40 10.57
N SER A 32 7.81 -6.57 10.56
CA SER A 32 9.09 -6.90 11.20
C SER A 32 9.00 -6.87 12.73
N ALA A 33 9.42 -7.97 13.36
CA ALA A 33 9.54 -8.06 14.81
C ALA A 33 10.62 -7.13 15.37
N LEU A 34 11.65 -6.81 14.58
CA LEU A 34 12.80 -5.97 15.00
C LEU A 34 12.36 -4.57 15.41
N VAL A 35 11.49 -3.93 14.63
CA VAL A 35 11.13 -2.52 14.83
C VAL A 35 9.72 -2.30 15.33
N LYS A 36 8.89 -3.35 15.38
CA LYS A 36 7.47 -3.25 15.77
C LYS A 36 7.26 -2.61 17.15
N ALA A 37 8.07 -3.02 18.13
CA ALA A 37 8.00 -2.48 19.48
C ALA A 37 8.44 -1.01 19.54
N ALA A 38 9.55 -0.66 18.89
CA ALA A 38 10.08 0.71 18.82
C ALA A 38 9.09 1.64 18.11
N THR A 39 8.56 1.23 16.95
CA THR A 39 7.57 1.98 16.19
C THR A 39 6.29 2.21 17.00
N ARG A 40 5.79 1.18 17.72
CA ARG A 40 4.61 1.30 18.57
C ARG A 40 4.83 2.25 19.73
N MET A 41 5.98 2.16 20.38
CA MET A 41 6.35 3.04 21.50
C MET A 41 6.49 4.49 21.03
N GLY A 42 7.21 4.73 19.93
CA GLY A 42 7.38 6.05 19.36
C GLY A 42 6.04 6.69 18.97
N LYS A 43 5.15 5.93 18.33
CA LYS A 43 3.78 6.39 18.01
C LYS A 43 2.96 6.71 19.27
N LYS A 44 3.03 5.88 20.30
CA LYS A 44 2.30 6.10 21.56
C LYS A 44 2.74 7.38 22.29
N LYS A 45 4.04 7.70 22.22
CA LYS A 45 4.64 8.88 22.86
C LYS A 45 4.63 10.13 21.98
N ASN A 46 4.13 10.05 20.73
CA ASN A 46 4.24 11.11 19.70
C ASN A 46 5.69 11.62 19.54
N ALA A 47 6.66 10.71 19.63
CA ALA A 47 8.09 11.03 19.64
C ALA A 47 8.78 10.76 18.30
N LEU A 48 8.03 10.43 17.26
CA LEU A 48 8.59 10.15 15.94
C LEU A 48 8.64 11.44 15.11
N THR A 49 9.84 11.89 14.81
CA THR A 49 10.07 12.89 13.77
C THR A 49 9.82 12.26 12.39
N PRO A 50 9.54 13.03 11.32
CA PRO A 50 9.42 12.48 9.96
C PRO A 50 10.61 11.59 9.57
N MET A 51 11.85 12.04 9.86
CA MET A 51 13.08 11.29 9.59
C MET A 51 13.14 9.97 10.36
N THR A 52 12.90 9.99 11.68
CA THR A 52 12.93 8.77 12.52
C THR A 52 11.84 7.78 12.05
N PHE A 53 10.68 8.29 11.64
CA PHE A 53 9.60 7.48 11.14
C PHE A 53 9.97 6.78 9.83
N SER A 54 10.61 7.52 8.91
CA SER A 54 11.11 6.98 7.65
C SER A 54 12.16 5.89 7.87
N LEU A 55 13.14 6.11 8.75
CA LEU A 55 14.17 5.12 9.09
C LEU A 55 13.60 3.83 9.70
N LEU A 56 12.63 3.93 10.61
CA LEU A 56 11.95 2.76 11.18
C LEU A 56 11.17 1.99 10.10
N HIS A 57 10.52 2.68 9.19
CA HIS A 57 9.83 2.05 8.06
C HIS A 57 10.79 1.39 7.07
N ALA A 58 11.93 2.00 6.80
CA ALA A 58 12.95 1.41 5.93
C ALA A 58 13.56 0.15 6.55
N THR A 59 13.80 0.15 7.87
CA THR A 59 14.26 -1.05 8.60
C THR A 59 13.23 -2.16 8.56
N ASP A 60 11.93 -1.85 8.80
CA ASP A 60 10.84 -2.83 8.65
C ASP A 60 10.80 -3.41 7.22
N PHE A 61 10.97 -2.56 6.23
CA PHE A 61 10.94 -2.99 4.83
C PHE A 61 12.16 -3.84 4.47
N ALA A 62 13.36 -3.50 4.93
CA ALA A 62 14.58 -4.29 4.69
C ALA A 62 14.45 -5.70 5.27
N ASP A 63 13.99 -5.82 6.51
CA ASP A 63 13.73 -7.11 7.16
C ASP A 63 12.66 -7.91 6.39
N ARG A 64 11.55 -7.28 6.05
CA ARG A 64 10.47 -7.88 5.24
C ARG A 64 10.96 -8.34 3.86
N LEU A 65 11.78 -7.54 3.19
CA LEU A 65 12.33 -7.88 1.89
C LEU A 65 13.15 -9.16 1.97
N LEU A 66 14.07 -9.24 2.92
CA LEU A 66 15.00 -10.36 3.03
C LEU A 66 14.35 -11.66 3.53
N TYR A 67 13.38 -11.55 4.45
CA TYR A 67 12.81 -12.73 5.11
C TYR A 67 11.41 -13.11 4.65
N LYS A 68 10.67 -12.20 3.98
CA LYS A 68 9.28 -12.44 3.57
C LYS A 68 9.03 -12.30 2.07
N ILE A 69 9.85 -11.55 1.34
CA ILE A 69 9.65 -11.31 -0.09
C ILE A 69 10.62 -12.15 -0.92
N VAL A 70 11.91 -12.01 -0.70
CA VAL A 70 12.94 -12.69 -1.51
C VAL A 70 12.86 -14.23 -1.43
N PRO A 71 12.70 -14.89 -0.26
CA PRO A 71 12.65 -16.34 -0.21
C PRO A 71 11.50 -16.97 -1.01
N PRO A 72 10.22 -16.52 -0.89
CA PRO A 72 9.15 -17.07 -1.72
C PRO A 72 9.32 -16.75 -3.20
N LEU A 73 9.85 -15.57 -3.59
CA LEU A 73 10.18 -15.27 -4.99
C LEU A 73 11.21 -16.28 -5.53
N LYS A 74 12.29 -16.54 -4.80
CA LYS A 74 13.29 -17.56 -5.18
C LYS A 74 12.71 -18.96 -5.26
N ALA A 75 11.66 -19.26 -4.51
CA ALA A 75 10.92 -20.52 -4.59
C ALA A 75 9.89 -20.57 -5.75
N GLY A 76 9.86 -19.55 -6.62
CA GLY A 76 8.95 -19.46 -7.76
C GLY A 76 7.49 -19.23 -7.36
N MET A 77 7.26 -18.54 -6.24
CA MET A 77 5.92 -18.13 -5.82
C MET A 77 5.58 -16.72 -6.32
N ILE A 78 4.31 -16.46 -6.56
CA ILE A 78 3.81 -15.11 -6.75
C ILE A 78 3.72 -14.43 -5.38
N VAL A 79 4.43 -13.31 -5.22
CA VAL A 79 4.40 -12.53 -3.97
C VAL A 79 3.47 -11.34 -4.11
N LEU A 80 2.42 -11.30 -3.31
CA LEU A 80 1.48 -10.18 -3.21
C LEU A 80 1.82 -9.33 -1.98
N ALA A 81 2.30 -8.12 -2.21
CA ALA A 81 2.72 -7.18 -1.16
C ALA A 81 1.64 -6.11 -0.91
N ASP A 82 0.94 -6.15 0.25
CA ASP A 82 0.12 -5.00 0.68
C ASP A 82 1.05 -3.90 1.16
N ARG A 83 1.19 -2.85 0.36
CA ARG A 83 2.16 -1.76 0.45
C ARG A 83 3.60 -2.20 0.12
N TYR A 84 4.30 -1.33 -0.55
CA TYR A 84 5.69 -1.49 -0.96
C TYR A 84 6.45 -0.17 -0.74
N ALA A 85 7.71 -0.06 -1.18
CA ALA A 85 8.55 1.14 -1.07
C ALA A 85 7.82 2.43 -1.52
N TYR A 86 6.96 2.35 -2.53
CA TYR A 86 6.11 3.46 -3.00
C TYR A 86 5.24 4.09 -1.90
N THR A 87 4.89 3.31 -0.86
CA THR A 87 4.17 3.86 0.30
C THR A 87 5.04 4.83 1.10
N ALA A 88 6.33 4.53 1.26
CA ALA A 88 7.28 5.44 1.89
C ALA A 88 7.54 6.65 0.99
N PHE A 89 7.75 6.43 -0.32
CA PHE A 89 7.95 7.51 -1.29
C PHE A 89 6.84 8.56 -1.23
N ALA A 90 5.60 8.14 -1.11
CA ALA A 90 4.48 9.09 -0.99
C ALA A 90 4.32 9.66 0.43
N ARG A 91 4.33 8.82 1.46
CA ARG A 91 3.97 9.25 2.83
C ARG A 91 5.07 9.99 3.55
N ASP A 92 6.33 9.64 3.30
CA ASP A 92 7.46 10.28 3.97
C ASP A 92 7.75 11.63 3.33
N VAL A 93 7.64 11.72 1.99
CA VAL A 93 7.73 13.01 1.28
C VAL A 93 6.56 13.95 1.66
N ALA A 94 5.34 13.43 1.79
CA ALA A 94 4.21 14.22 2.30
C ALA A 94 4.44 14.75 3.73
N ARG A 95 5.35 14.13 4.51
CA ARG A 95 5.80 14.62 5.82
C ARG A 95 6.98 15.59 5.75
N GLY A 96 7.44 15.93 4.56
CA GLY A 96 8.54 16.87 4.36
C GLY A 96 9.94 16.24 4.35
N VAL A 97 10.04 14.90 4.28
CA VAL A 97 11.33 14.25 4.04
C VAL A 97 11.73 14.47 2.58
N ASP A 98 13.01 14.72 2.34
CA ASP A 98 13.51 14.93 0.97
C ASP A 98 13.23 13.73 0.07
N ARG A 99 12.73 14.01 -1.15
CA ARG A 99 12.28 12.98 -2.09
C ARG A 99 13.43 12.09 -2.55
N GLN A 100 14.57 12.68 -2.89
CA GLN A 100 15.71 11.92 -3.37
C GLN A 100 16.28 11.07 -2.24
N TRP A 101 16.40 11.63 -1.04
CA TRP A 101 16.87 10.90 0.13
C TRP A 101 15.98 9.66 0.43
N VAL A 102 14.64 9.78 0.33
CA VAL A 102 13.76 8.61 0.53
C VAL A 102 13.98 7.56 -0.54
N ARG A 103 14.20 7.95 -1.81
CA ARG A 103 14.50 7.00 -2.90
C ARG A 103 15.83 6.29 -2.67
N ASP A 104 16.85 7.02 -2.29
CA ASP A 104 18.19 6.48 -1.99
C ASP A 104 18.13 5.51 -0.81
N LEU A 105 17.35 5.85 0.24
CA LEU A 105 17.15 5.00 1.41
C LEU A 105 16.52 3.63 1.04
N TYR A 106 15.70 3.57 0.00
CA TYR A 106 15.05 2.35 -0.49
C TYR A 106 15.69 1.78 -1.78
N SER A 107 16.91 2.22 -2.14
CA SER A 107 17.62 1.76 -3.35
C SER A 107 17.87 0.24 -3.39
N PHE A 108 17.85 -0.41 -2.23
CA PHE A 108 17.96 -1.87 -2.10
C PHE A 108 16.65 -2.63 -2.43
N ALA A 109 15.55 -1.93 -2.64
CA ALA A 109 14.26 -2.56 -2.91
C ALA A 109 14.26 -3.22 -4.31
N VAL A 110 13.89 -4.48 -4.37
CA VAL A 110 13.65 -5.16 -5.64
C VAL A 110 12.45 -4.49 -6.33
N GLN A 111 12.60 -4.14 -7.59
CA GLN A 111 11.50 -3.56 -8.35
C GLN A 111 10.40 -4.61 -8.56
N PRO A 112 9.13 -4.32 -8.23
CA PRO A 112 8.04 -5.25 -8.48
C PRO A 112 7.74 -5.33 -9.98
N ASP A 113 7.37 -6.52 -10.46
CA ASP A 113 6.99 -6.75 -11.85
C ASP A 113 5.68 -6.02 -12.21
N LEU A 114 4.77 -5.90 -11.23
CA LEU A 114 3.50 -5.19 -11.39
C LEU A 114 3.18 -4.40 -10.12
N ALA A 115 2.96 -3.11 -10.26
CA ALA A 115 2.58 -2.22 -9.17
C ALA A 115 1.21 -1.59 -9.41
N LEU A 116 0.27 -1.78 -8.46
CA LEU A 116 -1.10 -1.29 -8.56
C LEU A 116 -1.34 -0.13 -7.59
N TYR A 117 -1.84 0.98 -8.11
CA TYR A 117 -2.28 2.13 -7.33
C TYR A 117 -3.80 2.22 -7.30
N PHE A 118 -4.40 1.95 -6.14
CA PHE A 118 -5.84 2.08 -5.91
C PHE A 118 -6.20 3.55 -5.64
N ARG A 119 -6.58 4.26 -6.72
CA ARG A 119 -6.97 5.67 -6.67
C ARG A 119 -8.41 5.80 -6.18
N VAL A 120 -8.62 6.59 -5.14
CA VAL A 120 -9.96 6.88 -4.59
C VAL A 120 -10.02 8.35 -4.16
N PRO A 121 -11.14 9.07 -4.34
CA PRO A 121 -11.34 10.41 -3.81
C PRO A 121 -11.22 10.43 -2.28
N ILE A 122 -10.70 11.53 -1.75
CA ILE A 122 -10.45 11.67 -0.31
C ILE A 122 -11.74 11.49 0.50
N GLU A 123 -12.85 12.07 0.03
CA GLU A 123 -14.15 12.00 0.72
C GLU A 123 -14.66 10.56 0.82
N VAL A 124 -14.58 9.79 -0.26
CA VAL A 124 -14.93 8.36 -0.26
C VAL A 124 -14.04 7.56 0.70
N SER A 125 -12.77 7.93 0.80
CA SER A 125 -11.85 7.33 1.77
C SER A 125 -12.27 7.63 3.20
N ILE A 126 -12.61 8.86 3.51
CA ILE A 126 -13.08 9.31 4.84
C ILE A 126 -14.35 8.56 5.21
N GLU A 127 -15.35 8.52 4.34
CA GLU A 127 -16.61 7.82 4.54
C GLU A 127 -16.37 6.34 4.87
N ARG A 128 -15.56 5.65 4.05
CA ARG A 128 -15.24 4.23 4.25
C ARG A 128 -14.49 3.95 5.57
N LEU A 129 -13.62 4.86 5.97
CA LEU A 129 -12.87 4.72 7.22
C LEU A 129 -13.76 4.95 8.44
N LEU A 130 -14.62 5.98 8.41
CA LEU A 130 -15.53 6.29 9.50
C LEU A 130 -16.68 5.29 9.61
N ALA A 131 -17.12 4.68 8.51
CA ALA A 131 -18.08 3.57 8.56
C ALA A 131 -17.55 2.32 9.28
N ARG A 132 -16.23 2.14 9.36
CA ARG A 132 -15.59 0.99 10.01
C ARG A 132 -15.11 1.26 11.43
N ARG A 133 -14.99 2.53 11.83
CA ARG A 133 -14.44 2.95 13.13
C ARG A 133 -14.87 4.35 13.50
N VAL A 134 -14.92 4.62 14.79
CA VAL A 134 -15.42 5.90 15.34
C VAL A 134 -14.50 7.08 15.00
N LYS A 135 -13.18 6.85 14.81
CA LYS A 135 -12.22 7.94 14.59
C LYS A 135 -11.05 7.53 13.69
N LEU A 136 -10.47 8.50 13.01
CA LEU A 136 -9.22 8.35 12.26
C LEU A 136 -8.04 8.14 13.21
N LYS A 137 -7.06 7.33 12.80
CA LYS A 137 -5.83 7.14 13.58
C LYS A 137 -4.93 8.36 13.45
N PHE A 138 -4.25 8.74 14.52
CA PHE A 138 -3.41 9.95 14.62
C PHE A 138 -2.44 10.11 13.43
N TYR A 139 -1.54 9.15 13.22
CA TYR A 139 -0.56 9.18 12.12
C TYR A 139 -1.15 8.94 10.73
N GLU A 140 -2.31 8.33 10.62
CA GLU A 140 -3.03 8.15 9.35
C GLU A 140 -3.69 9.46 8.91
N ALA A 141 -4.19 10.21 9.88
CA ALA A 141 -4.74 11.53 9.67
C ALA A 141 -3.68 12.63 9.51
N GLY A 142 -2.38 12.32 9.67
CA GLY A 142 -1.34 13.34 9.59
C GLY A 142 -1.35 14.33 10.76
N MET A 143 -1.96 13.96 11.89
CA MET A 143 -2.02 14.82 13.09
C MET A 143 -0.64 15.13 13.65
N ASP A 144 0.35 14.27 13.37
CA ASP A 144 1.76 14.46 13.68
C ASP A 144 2.38 15.67 12.97
N MET A 145 1.75 16.17 11.91
CA MET A 145 2.19 17.36 11.17
C MET A 145 1.70 18.68 11.76
N GLY A 146 0.69 18.65 12.63
CA GLY A 146 0.17 19.85 13.29
C GLY A 146 -0.55 20.85 12.37
N TRP A 147 -0.96 20.42 11.15
CA TRP A 147 -1.60 21.32 10.16
C TRP A 147 -3.04 21.68 10.51
N SER A 148 -3.73 20.85 11.28
CA SER A 148 -5.04 21.13 11.84
C SER A 148 -5.24 20.35 13.13
N THR A 149 -6.04 20.91 14.05
CA THR A 149 -6.50 20.22 15.27
C THR A 149 -7.72 19.32 14.99
N ASN A 150 -8.40 19.52 13.86
CA ASN A 150 -9.51 18.68 13.42
C ASN A 150 -8.96 17.45 12.67
N PRO A 151 -9.20 16.21 13.14
CA PRO A 151 -8.64 15.00 12.52
C PRO A 151 -9.09 14.78 11.06
N VAL A 152 -10.30 15.19 10.70
CA VAL A 152 -10.82 15.04 9.34
C VAL A 152 -10.16 16.02 8.40
N GLU A 153 -10.01 17.27 8.81
CA GLU A 153 -9.30 18.29 8.06
C GLU A 153 -7.83 17.96 7.92
N SER A 154 -7.17 17.55 9.00
CA SER A 154 -5.78 17.09 8.97
C SER A 154 -5.61 15.90 8.00
N PHE A 155 -6.56 14.95 8.00
CA PHE A 155 -6.57 13.84 7.04
C PHE A 155 -6.65 14.35 5.60
N ARG A 156 -7.53 15.33 5.29
CA ARG A 156 -7.63 15.90 3.94
C ARG A 156 -6.32 16.53 3.50
N LEU A 157 -5.71 17.35 4.34
CA LEU A 157 -4.44 18.02 4.05
C LEU A 157 -3.31 16.99 3.82
N PHE A 158 -3.18 16.04 4.72
CA PHE A 158 -2.12 15.04 4.64
C PHE A 158 -2.31 14.06 3.47
N GLN A 159 -3.50 13.51 3.31
CA GLN A 159 -3.76 12.55 2.22
C GLN A 159 -3.80 13.25 0.85
N GLY A 160 -4.12 14.53 0.79
CA GLY A 160 -3.97 15.33 -0.43
C GLY A 160 -2.53 15.30 -0.93
N LYS A 161 -1.57 15.63 -0.06
CA LYS A 161 -0.14 15.55 -0.40
C LYS A 161 0.32 14.12 -0.74
N VAL A 162 -0.21 13.12 -0.05
CA VAL A 162 0.09 11.70 -0.36
C VAL A 162 -0.42 11.33 -1.75
N ILE A 163 -1.61 11.79 -2.14
CA ILE A 163 -2.16 11.57 -3.49
C ILE A 163 -1.28 12.25 -4.54
N GLU A 164 -0.90 13.52 -4.34
CA GLU A 164 -0.01 14.23 -5.26
C GLU A 164 1.30 13.47 -5.51
N GLU A 165 1.89 12.91 -4.45
CA GLU A 165 3.09 12.09 -4.60
C GLU A 165 2.79 10.77 -5.33
N TYR A 166 1.65 10.09 -5.08
CA TYR A 166 1.29 8.90 -5.85
C TYR A 166 1.04 9.20 -7.34
N GLU A 167 0.45 10.34 -7.70
CA GLU A 167 0.29 10.72 -9.11
C GLU A 167 1.66 10.88 -9.80
N ARG A 168 2.66 11.46 -9.11
CA ARG A 168 4.04 11.51 -9.62
C ARG A 168 4.66 10.11 -9.77
N LEU A 169 4.39 9.20 -8.81
CA LEU A 169 4.89 7.83 -8.87
C LEU A 169 4.24 7.02 -10.01
N VAL A 170 3.02 7.34 -10.43
CA VAL A 170 2.39 6.75 -11.62
C VAL A 170 3.28 6.98 -12.83
N ASP A 171 3.72 8.21 -13.04
CA ASP A 171 4.56 8.57 -14.18
C ASP A 171 6.00 8.06 -14.02
N GLU A 172 6.56 8.17 -12.80
CA GLU A 172 7.96 7.84 -12.52
C GLU A 172 8.24 6.32 -12.54
N TYR A 173 7.30 5.50 -12.09
CA TYR A 173 7.46 4.04 -11.93
C TYR A 173 6.45 3.20 -12.74
N GLY A 174 5.61 3.82 -13.54
CA GLY A 174 4.62 3.11 -14.35
C GLY A 174 3.56 2.38 -13.51
N LEU A 175 3.06 2.98 -12.42
CA LEU A 175 2.06 2.34 -11.60
C LEU A 175 0.74 2.20 -12.35
N HIS A 176 0.16 1.00 -12.36
CA HIS A 176 -1.18 0.78 -12.93
C HIS A 176 -2.26 1.31 -12.00
N VAL A 177 -3.03 2.28 -12.48
CA VAL A 177 -4.10 2.91 -11.71
C VAL A 177 -5.37 2.07 -11.76
N VAL A 178 -5.85 1.67 -10.59
CA VAL A 178 -7.15 1.02 -10.40
C VAL A 178 -8.13 2.03 -9.81
N ASN A 179 -9.28 2.24 -10.46
CA ASN A 179 -10.33 3.13 -9.94
C ASN A 179 -11.03 2.49 -8.75
N ALA A 180 -10.61 2.86 -7.55
CA ALA A 180 -11.14 2.32 -6.31
C ALA A 180 -12.48 2.93 -5.86
N SER A 181 -13.11 3.80 -6.67
CA SER A 181 -14.50 4.25 -6.45
C SER A 181 -15.53 3.25 -6.96
N ARG A 182 -15.14 2.38 -7.87
CA ARG A 182 -16.00 1.34 -8.45
C ARG A 182 -16.35 0.25 -7.43
N SER A 183 -17.27 -0.65 -7.76
CA SER A 183 -17.62 -1.80 -6.92
C SER A 183 -16.43 -2.74 -6.72
N ILE A 184 -16.49 -3.57 -5.67
CA ILE A 184 -15.44 -4.57 -5.38
C ILE A 184 -15.25 -5.51 -6.57
N THR A 185 -16.34 -5.95 -7.20
CA THR A 185 -16.32 -6.88 -8.33
C THR A 185 -15.66 -6.27 -9.56
N GLU A 186 -16.02 -5.03 -9.92
CA GLU A 186 -15.41 -4.34 -11.06
C GLU A 186 -13.92 -4.09 -10.86
N GLN A 187 -13.52 -3.64 -9.65
CA GLN A 187 -12.11 -3.48 -9.33
C GLN A 187 -11.36 -4.81 -9.44
N GLN A 188 -11.97 -5.90 -8.94
CA GLN A 188 -11.35 -7.21 -9.00
C GLN A 188 -11.22 -7.73 -10.45
N HIS A 189 -12.19 -7.43 -11.31
CA HIS A 189 -12.11 -7.73 -12.73
C HIS A 189 -10.88 -7.02 -13.36
N ASP A 190 -10.74 -5.70 -13.14
CA ASP A 190 -9.62 -4.92 -13.68
C ASP A 190 -8.27 -5.46 -13.17
N VAL A 191 -8.17 -5.75 -11.86
CA VAL A 191 -6.96 -6.29 -11.24
C VAL A 191 -6.58 -7.65 -11.82
N ARG A 192 -7.55 -8.56 -11.97
CA ARG A 192 -7.30 -9.89 -12.56
C ARG A 192 -6.86 -9.79 -14.01
N HIS A 193 -7.48 -8.92 -14.79
CA HIS A 193 -7.11 -8.69 -16.18
C HIS A 193 -5.64 -8.22 -16.30
N LEU A 194 -5.23 -7.25 -15.47
CA LEU A 194 -3.84 -6.77 -15.45
C LEU A 194 -2.86 -7.87 -15.06
N VAL A 195 -3.19 -8.66 -14.04
CA VAL A 195 -2.34 -9.75 -13.56
C VAL A 195 -2.27 -10.90 -14.58
N ALA A 196 -3.39 -11.32 -15.17
CA ALA A 196 -3.41 -12.35 -16.20
C ALA A 196 -2.59 -11.94 -17.43
N ALA A 197 -2.75 -10.72 -17.90
CA ALA A 197 -1.96 -10.19 -19.01
C ALA A 197 -0.45 -10.19 -18.69
N HIS A 198 -0.08 -9.85 -17.46
CA HIS A 198 1.32 -9.88 -17.02
C HIS A 198 1.88 -11.30 -16.94
N LEU A 199 1.07 -12.29 -16.52
CA LEU A 199 1.46 -13.69 -16.46
C LEU A 199 1.47 -14.39 -17.85
N GLY A 200 1.04 -13.69 -18.92
CA GLY A 200 0.92 -14.28 -20.26
C GLY A 200 -0.28 -15.20 -20.42
N GLU A 201 -1.26 -15.09 -19.52
CA GLU A 201 -2.47 -15.90 -19.52
C GLU A 201 -3.58 -15.19 -20.32
N THR A 202 -4.19 -15.89 -21.28
CA THR A 202 -5.43 -15.41 -21.91
C THR A 202 -6.58 -15.58 -20.93
N HIS A 203 -7.16 -14.48 -20.47
CA HIS A 203 -8.32 -14.52 -19.60
C HIS A 203 -9.54 -14.98 -20.38
N ASP A 204 -9.83 -16.28 -20.35
CA ASP A 204 -11.11 -16.80 -20.82
C ASP A 204 -12.21 -16.37 -19.84
N ALA A 205 -13.09 -15.48 -20.29
CA ALA A 205 -14.15 -14.86 -19.50
C ALA A 205 -15.31 -15.82 -19.16
N ARG A 206 -15.03 -17.13 -19.08
CA ARG A 206 -16.02 -18.17 -18.81
C ARG A 206 -15.71 -18.88 -17.51
N THR A 207 -16.16 -18.37 -16.40
CA THR A 207 -16.70 -19.17 -15.27
C THR A 207 -17.29 -18.22 -14.22
N GLY A 208 -18.54 -17.95 -14.36
CA GLY A 208 -19.36 -17.22 -13.41
C GLY A 208 -20.83 -17.38 -13.77
N THR A 209 -21.28 -18.64 -13.97
CA THR A 209 -22.70 -18.98 -13.86
C THR A 209 -22.86 -19.84 -12.62
N ASP A 210 -23.51 -19.24 -11.66
CA ASP A 210 -24.45 -19.74 -10.68
C ASP A 210 -24.60 -21.27 -10.52
N GLU A 211 -24.33 -21.69 -9.24
CA GLU A 211 -25.29 -22.51 -8.49
C GLU A 211 -25.08 -22.26 -6.99
#